data_0c1905a0e5bdb1b915cbca2064a14a42
#
_entry.id   0c1905a0e5bdb1b915cbca2064a14a42
#
_cell.length_a   1.000
_cell.length_b   1.000
_cell.length_c   1.000
_cell.angle_alpha   90.00
_cell.angle_beta   90.00
_cell.angle_gamma   90.00
#
_symmetry.space_group_name_H-M   'P 1'
#
loop_
_entity.id
_entity.type
_entity.pdbx_description
1 polymer ?
#
loop_
_entity_poly.entity_id
_entity_poly.type
_entity_poly.pdbx_seq_one_letter_code
_entity_poly.pdbx_strand_id
1 'polypeptide(L)' 'MSSLITLIYKILHMEEYSIMAIIYATLIIKGKKTLSQVPALLRKQVEEILKDLEVEVPEE' A
#
# COMPACT_ATOMS: atom_id res chain seq x y z
N MET A 1 -5.47 -11.18 -19.94
CA MET A 1 -5.53 -12.31 -19.37
C MET A 1 -4.77 -12.37 -18.16
N SER A 2 -3.74 -11.87 -18.12
CA SER A 2 -2.98 -11.91 -16.95
C SER A 2 -3.47 -10.97 -15.89
N SER A 3 -4.49 -10.14 -16.15
CA SER A 3 -4.98 -9.23 -15.13
C SER A 3 -5.45 -9.93 -13.88
N LEU A 4 -6.23 -10.99 -14.04
CA LEU A 4 -6.73 -11.70 -12.89
C LEU A 4 -5.61 -12.39 -12.14
N ILE A 5 -4.69 -12.98 -12.88
CA ILE A 5 -3.58 -13.67 -12.25
C ILE A 5 -2.71 -12.69 -11.50
N THR A 6 -2.48 -11.51 -12.10
CA THR A 6 -1.69 -10.49 -11.44
C THR A 6 -2.37 -10.02 -10.17
N LEU A 7 -3.68 -9.84 -10.20
CA LEU A 7 -4.41 -9.39 -9.04
C LEU A 7 -4.33 -10.42 -7.92
N ILE A 8 -4.52 -11.69 -8.24
CA ILE A 8 -4.45 -12.74 -7.26
C ILE A 8 -3.06 -12.80 -6.66
N TYR A 9 -2.04 -12.69 -7.49
CA TYR A 9 -0.67 -12.71 -7.02
C TYR A 9 -0.43 -11.59 -6.01
N LYS A 10 -0.91 -10.39 -6.32
CA LYS A 10 -0.71 -9.26 -5.42
C LYS A 10 -1.44 -9.46 -4.10
N ILE A 11 -2.65 -10.00 -4.14
CA ILE A 11 -3.39 -10.25 -2.92
C ILE A 11 -2.66 -11.24 -2.03
N LEU A 12 -2.16 -12.31 -2.63
CA LEU A 12 -1.45 -13.31 -1.85
C LEU A 12 -0.16 -12.75 -1.25
N HIS A 13 0.48 -11.84 -1.96
CA HIS A 13 1.72 -11.30 -1.47
C HIS A 13 1.54 -10.20 -0.44
N MET A 14 0.31 -9.74 -0.25
CA MET A 14 0.08 -8.74 0.78
C MET A 14 0.36 -9.27 2.17
N GLU A 15 0.40 -10.57 2.32
CA GLU A 15 0.73 -11.14 3.61
C GLU A 15 2.18 -10.90 4.00
N GLU A 16 3.00 -10.49 3.04
CA GLU A 16 4.39 -10.20 3.33
C GLU A 16 4.58 -8.84 3.97
N TYR A 17 3.54 -8.01 3.97
CA TYR A 17 3.67 -6.68 4.53
C TYR A 17 3.34 -6.72 6.01
N SER A 18 3.94 -5.80 6.76
CA SER A 18 3.64 -5.72 8.17
C SER A 18 2.22 -5.17 8.36
N ILE A 19 1.62 -5.54 9.48
CA ILE A 19 0.29 -5.05 9.80
C ILE A 19 0.30 -3.52 9.89
N MET A 20 1.36 -2.96 10.45
CA MET A 20 1.44 -1.51 10.55
C MET A 20 1.46 -0.84 9.20
N ALA A 21 2.14 -1.45 8.22
CA ALA A 21 2.15 -0.88 6.88
C ALA A 21 0.74 -0.85 6.29
N ILE A 22 -0.03 -1.90 6.54
CA ILE A 22 -1.39 -1.95 6.05
C ILE A 22 -2.25 -0.88 6.71
N ILE A 23 -2.06 -0.69 8.01
CA ILE A 23 -2.80 0.35 8.73
C ILE A 23 -2.44 1.73 8.19
N TYR A 24 -1.17 1.98 7.97
CA TYR A 24 -0.76 3.28 7.43
C TYR A 24 -1.33 3.50 6.03
N ALA A 25 -1.31 2.46 5.21
CA ALA A 25 -1.86 2.58 3.86
C ALA A 25 -3.34 2.94 3.95
N THR A 26 -4.08 2.31 4.86
CA THR A 26 -5.48 2.62 5.04
C THR A 26 -5.68 4.07 5.45
N LEU A 27 -4.86 4.57 6.35
CA LEU A 27 -4.97 5.94 6.82
C LEU A 27 -4.69 6.93 5.69
N ILE A 28 -3.74 6.58 4.82
CA ILE A 28 -3.44 7.44 3.69
C ILE A 28 -4.61 7.48 2.73
N ILE A 29 -5.22 6.34 2.47
CA ILE A 29 -6.37 6.29 1.59
C ILE A 29 -7.49 7.15 2.14
N LYS A 30 -7.66 7.15 3.45
CA LYS A 30 -8.70 7.95 4.06
C LYS A 30 -8.33 9.41 4.21
N GLY A 31 -7.13 9.77 3.82
CA GLY A 31 -6.72 11.17 3.89
C GLY A 31 -6.33 11.63 5.27
N LYS A 32 -6.09 10.70 6.20
CA LYS A 32 -5.75 11.08 7.56
C LYS A 32 -4.25 11.16 7.79
N LYS A 33 -3.45 10.62 6.88
CA LYS A 33 -2.01 10.73 6.97
C LYS A 33 -1.44 10.85 5.58
N THR A 34 -0.22 11.36 5.50
CA THR A 34 0.48 11.40 4.24
C THR A 34 1.63 10.42 4.28
N LEU A 35 2.15 10.11 3.11
CA LEU A 35 3.24 9.15 3.02
C LEU A 35 4.46 9.61 3.79
N SER A 36 4.70 10.91 3.82
CA SER A 36 5.86 11.43 4.53
C SER A 36 5.75 11.24 6.03
N GLN A 37 4.56 11.01 6.56
CA GLN A 37 4.37 10.78 7.98
C GLN A 37 4.56 9.32 8.37
N VAL A 38 4.78 8.45 7.40
CA VAL A 38 5.01 7.04 7.67
C VAL A 38 6.47 6.85 8.04
N PRO A 39 6.78 6.06 9.07
CA PRO A 39 8.18 5.80 9.40
C PRO A 39 8.93 5.27 8.20
N ALA A 40 10.19 5.64 8.08
CA ALA A 40 10.97 5.28 6.90
C ALA A 40 11.01 3.79 6.67
N LEU A 41 11.07 3.01 7.74
CA LEU A 41 11.14 1.56 7.59
C LEU A 41 9.91 0.98 6.94
N LEU A 42 8.78 1.61 7.14
CA LEU A 42 7.52 1.10 6.59
C LEU A 42 7.11 1.78 5.31
N ARG A 43 7.77 2.89 4.98
CA ARG A 43 7.32 3.71 3.86
C ARG A 43 7.32 2.94 2.55
N LYS A 44 8.35 2.14 2.32
CA LYS A 44 8.42 1.39 1.09
C LYS A 44 7.29 0.38 0.99
N GLN A 45 7.00 -0.31 2.09
CA GLN A 45 5.91 -1.27 2.09
C GLN A 45 4.58 -0.57 1.84
N VAL A 46 4.38 0.58 2.46
CA VAL A 46 3.15 1.32 2.27
C VAL A 46 3.00 1.75 0.81
N GLU A 47 4.10 2.22 0.22
CA GLU A 47 4.05 2.60 -1.19
C GLU A 47 3.68 1.43 -2.07
N GLU A 48 4.23 0.26 -1.77
CA GLU A 48 3.92 -0.91 -2.56
C GLU A 48 2.48 -1.36 -2.39
N ILE A 49 1.97 -1.26 -1.17
CA ILE A 49 0.58 -1.62 -0.94
C ILE A 49 -0.34 -0.70 -1.73
N LEU A 50 -0.09 0.60 -1.66
CA LEU A 50 -0.92 1.56 -2.38
C LEU A 50 -0.85 1.33 -3.88
N LYS A 51 0.34 1.03 -4.38
CA LYS A 51 0.50 0.78 -5.78
C LYS A 51 -0.21 -0.50 -6.21
N ASP A 52 -0.11 -1.54 -5.40
CA ASP A 52 -0.75 -2.80 -5.72
C ASP A 52 -2.27 -2.67 -5.74
N LEU A 53 -2.80 -1.80 -4.88
CA LEU A 53 -4.24 -1.55 -4.86
C LEU A 53 -4.64 -0.54 -5.92
N GLU A 54 -3.66 -0.02 -6.66
CA GLU A 54 -3.92 0.94 -7.73
C GLU A 54 -4.60 2.18 -7.21
N VAL A 55 -4.21 2.60 -6.01
CA VAL A 55 -4.75 3.81 -5.42
C VAL A 55 -3.86 4.96 -5.82
N GLU A 56 -4.47 6.04 -6.27
CA GLU A 56 -3.71 7.22 -6.59
C GLU A 56 -3.39 7.94 -5.30
N VAL A 57 -2.10 8.14 -5.07
CA VAL A 57 -1.65 8.83 -3.88
C VAL A 57 -1.43 10.29 -4.25
N PRO A 58 -2.06 11.23 -3.53
CA PRO A 58 -1.83 12.63 -3.84
C PRO A 58 -0.36 12.94 -3.68
N GLU A 59 0.15 13.68 -4.65
CA GLU A 59 1.51 14.06 -4.52
C GLU A 59 1.58 15.27 -3.75
N GLU A 60 2.34 15.34 -2.89
CA GLU A 60 2.34 16.48 -2.14
C GLU A 60 3.41 16.92 -1.91
#